data_3a3ae9710ab23cb788d859ef8a329076
#
_entry.id   3a3ae9710ab23cb788d859ef8a329076
#
_cell.length_a   1.000
_cell.length_b   1.000
_cell.length_c   1.000
_cell.angle_alpha   90.00
_cell.angle_beta   90.00
_cell.angle_gamma   90.00
#
_symmetry.space_group_name_H-M   'P 1'
#
loop_
_entity.id
_entity.type
_entity.pdbx_description
1 polymer ?
#
loop_
_entity_poly.entity_id
_entity_poly.type
_entity_poly.pdbx_seq_one_letter_code
_entity_poly.pdbx_strand_id
1 'polypeptide(L)' 'MAENQVKVRPALTDLKVGGEITFPIAKTKSVRAQASGLGLILDRKYQTETDREKRTITVTRLK' A
#
# COMPACT_ATOMS: atom_id res chain seq x y z
N MET A 1 8.46 16.88 9.76
CA MET A 1 8.17 16.44 9.74
C MET A 1 7.49 15.78 9.33
N ALA A 2 7.52 15.62 9.08
CA ALA A 2 6.98 15.07 8.82
C ALA A 2 6.32 14.42 8.57
N GLU A 3 6.32 14.22 8.50
CA GLU A 3 5.88 13.65 8.26
C GLU A 3 5.14 12.91 8.37
N ASN A 4 4.82 13.08 8.77
CA ASN A 4 4.21 12.38 8.85
C ASN A 4 3.55 11.68 8.31
N GLN A 5 3.30 11.74 8.76
CA GLN A 5 3.21 11.00 7.61
C GLN A 5 2.54 9.72 7.70
N VAL A 6 1.84 9.36 6.64
CA VAL A 6 1.18 8.07 6.52
C VAL A 6 2.24 6.98 6.54
N LYS A 7 2.18 6.12 7.52
CA LYS A 7 3.07 4.99 7.60
C LYS A 7 2.50 3.85 6.76
N VAL A 8 3.21 3.53 5.70
CA VAL A 8 2.73 2.55 4.74
C VAL A 8 2.59 1.16 5.34
N ARG A 9 3.62 0.72 6.07
CA ARG A 9 3.64 -0.64 6.60
C ARG A 9 2.49 -0.95 7.55
N PRO A 10 2.24 -0.12 8.59
CA PRO A 10 1.11 -0.39 9.49
C PRO A 10 -0.23 -0.36 8.77
N ALA A 11 -0.39 0.56 7.82
CA ALA A 11 -1.64 0.67 7.06
C ALA A 11 -1.91 -0.60 6.25
N LEU A 12 -0.87 -1.14 5.59
CA LEU A 12 -1.02 -2.36 4.82
C LEU A 12 -1.24 -3.58 5.72
N THR A 13 -0.57 -3.61 6.87
CA THR A 13 -0.72 -4.72 7.81
C THR A 13 -2.15 -4.81 8.34
N ASP A 14 -2.78 -3.66 8.60
CA ASP A 14 -4.13 -3.63 9.12
C ASP A 14 -5.20 -3.83 8.06
N LEU A 15 -4.81 -3.87 6.79
CA LEU A 15 -5.75 -3.99 5.70
C LEU A 15 -6.40 -5.38 5.70
N LYS A 16 -7.73 -5.40 5.62
CA LYS A 16 -8.48 -6.66 5.59
C LYS A 16 -8.60 -7.19 4.17
N VAL A 17 -8.86 -8.48 4.06
CA VAL A 17 -9.09 -9.10 2.75
C VAL A 17 -10.24 -8.37 2.04
N GLY A 18 -10.00 -7.96 0.81
CA GLY A 18 -10.96 -7.19 0.04
C GLY A 18 -10.91 -5.70 0.32
N GLY A 19 -10.14 -5.29 1.33
CA GLY A 19 -9.99 -3.87 1.65
C GLY A 19 -8.98 -3.20 0.75
N GLU A 20 -9.06 -1.89 0.65
CA GLU A 20 -8.11 -1.12 -0.14
C GLU A 20 -7.77 0.18 0.56
N ILE A 21 -6.61 0.71 0.23
CA ILE A 21 -6.14 1.96 0.80
C ILE A 21 -5.35 2.72 -0.27
N THR A 22 -5.49 4.04 -0.27
CA THR A 22 -4.88 4.90 -1.28
C THR A 22 -3.79 5.76 -0.65
N PHE A 23 -2.65 5.85 -1.32
CA PHE A 23 -1.52 6.67 -0.90
C PHE A 23 -1.18 7.68 -1.98
N PRO A 24 -0.48 8.78 -1.63
CA PRO A 24 0.03 9.69 -2.65
C PRO A 24 1.00 8.99 -3.59
N ILE A 25 1.03 9.40 -4.85
CA ILE A 25 1.88 8.77 -5.86
C ILE A 25 3.37 8.86 -5.49
N ALA A 26 3.75 9.86 -4.72
CA ALA A 26 5.13 10.01 -4.27
C ALA A 26 5.58 8.83 -3.40
N LYS A 27 4.64 8.07 -2.85
CA LYS A 27 4.93 6.91 -2.01
C LYS A 27 5.00 5.60 -2.81
N THR A 28 4.90 5.66 -4.14
CA THR A 28 4.81 4.46 -4.97
C THR A 28 5.90 3.44 -4.67
N LYS A 29 7.15 3.86 -4.61
CA LYS A 29 8.25 2.95 -4.34
C LYS A 29 8.10 2.27 -2.99
N SER A 30 7.82 3.05 -1.96
CA SER A 30 7.65 2.51 -0.61
C SER A 30 6.47 1.57 -0.54
N VAL A 31 5.36 1.98 -1.15
CA VAL A 31 4.14 1.16 -1.15
C VAL A 31 4.39 -0.18 -1.83
N ARG A 32 5.01 -0.17 -2.99
CA ARG A 32 5.28 -1.41 -3.72
C ARG A 32 6.23 -2.32 -2.96
N ALA A 33 7.29 -1.75 -2.41
CA ALA A 33 8.27 -2.51 -1.64
C ALA A 33 7.61 -3.13 -0.41
N GLN A 34 6.82 -2.35 0.32
CA GLN A 34 6.18 -2.85 1.53
C GLN A 34 5.10 -3.89 1.21
N ALA A 35 4.31 -3.66 0.16
CA ALA A 35 3.29 -4.62 -0.24
C ALA A 35 3.91 -5.97 -0.62
N SER A 36 5.00 -5.93 -1.37
CA SER A 36 5.71 -7.15 -1.75
C SER A 36 6.29 -7.85 -0.53
N GLY A 37 6.96 -7.10 0.35
CA GLY A 37 7.56 -7.67 1.55
C GLY A 37 6.54 -8.26 2.49
N LEU A 38 5.46 -7.53 2.75
CA LEU A 38 4.40 -8.03 3.63
C LEU A 38 3.68 -9.22 3.02
N GLY A 39 3.53 -9.23 1.69
CA GLY A 39 2.95 -10.37 1.03
C GLY A 39 3.71 -11.66 1.29
N LEU A 40 5.04 -11.57 1.27
CA LEU A 40 5.89 -12.72 1.56
C LEU A 40 5.87 -13.09 3.04
N ILE A 41 6.02 -12.09 3.91
CA ILE A 41 6.14 -12.33 5.35
C ILE A 41 4.84 -12.85 5.94
N LEU A 42 3.72 -12.28 5.55
CA LEU A 42 2.42 -12.60 6.11
C LEU A 42 1.61 -13.57 5.25
N ASP A 43 2.20 -14.05 4.16
CA ASP A 43 1.53 -14.97 3.24
C ASP A 43 0.23 -14.36 2.73
N ARG A 44 0.31 -13.11 2.32
CA ARG A 44 -0.82 -12.35 1.77
C ARG A 44 -0.57 -11.99 0.33
N LYS A 45 -1.61 -11.53 -0.32
CA LYS A 45 -1.50 -11.06 -1.69
C LYS A 45 -2.06 -9.65 -1.78
N TYR A 46 -1.22 -8.73 -2.22
CA TYR A 46 -1.60 -7.34 -2.41
C TYR A 46 -1.51 -6.99 -3.88
N GLN A 47 -2.44 -6.16 -4.34
CA GLN A 47 -2.43 -5.63 -5.68
C GLN A 47 -2.26 -4.12 -5.62
N THR A 48 -1.40 -3.57 -6.45
CA THR A 48 -1.20 -2.13 -6.49
C THR A 48 -1.65 -1.59 -7.83
N GLU A 49 -2.26 -0.41 -7.80
CA GLU A 49 -2.72 0.25 -9.02
C GLU A 49 -2.44 1.74 -8.90
N THR A 50 -1.79 2.30 -9.92
CA THR A 50 -1.43 3.71 -9.93
C THR A 50 -2.42 4.50 -10.79
N ASP A 51 -2.92 5.61 -10.24
CA ASP A 51 -3.77 6.53 -10.96
C ASP A 51 -3.00 7.82 -11.18
N ARG A 52 -2.59 8.05 -12.41
CA ARG A 52 -1.77 9.22 -12.73
C ARG A 52 -2.56 10.51 -12.71
N GLU A 53 -3.83 10.44 -13.02
CA GLU A 53 -4.67 11.63 -13.01
C GLU A 53 -4.88 12.15 -11.59
N LYS A 54 -5.16 11.24 -10.68
CA LYS A 54 -5.36 11.59 -9.28
C LYS A 54 -4.06 11.64 -8.50
N ARG A 55 -2.96 11.21 -9.13
CA ARG A 55 -1.64 11.13 -8.51
C ARG A 55 -1.67 10.32 -7.23
N THR A 56 -2.25 9.14 -7.34
CA THR A 56 -2.38 8.23 -6.21
C THR A 56 -1.99 6.82 -6.60
N ILE A 57 -1.68 6.01 -5.58
CA ILE A 57 -1.50 4.59 -5.74
C ILE A 57 -2.41 3.89 -4.74
N THR A 58 -3.20 2.94 -5.22
CA THR A 58 -4.15 2.21 -4.39
C THR A 58 -3.67 0.78 -4.22
N VAL A 59 -3.71 0.30 -2.99
CA VAL A 59 -3.35 -1.08 -2.67
C VAL A 59 -4.60 -1.81 -2.23
N THR A 60 -4.85 -2.97 -2.83
CA THR A 60 -5.96 -3.84 -2.48
C THR A 60 -5.42 -5.15 -1.96
N ARG A 61 -5.94 -5.63 -0.84
CA ARG A 61 -5.55 -6.93 -0.32
C ARG A 61 -6.46 -8.00 -0.92
N LEU A 62 -5.86 -8.90 -1.68
CA LEU A 62 -6.61 -9.96 -2.37
C LEU A 62 -6.74 -11.23 -1.53
N LYS A 63 -5.79 -11.44 -0.63
CA LYS A 63 -5.79 -12.70 0.11
C LYS A 63 -5.28 -12.50 1.53
#